data_f5dbdf959e2738f68224d3799ed5468e
#
_entry.id   f5dbdf959e2738f68224d3799ed5468e
#
_cell.length_a   1.000
_cell.length_b   1.000
_cell.length_c   1.000
_cell.angle_alpha   90.00
_cell.angle_beta   90.00
_cell.angle_gamma   90.00
#
_symmetry.space_group_name_H-M   'P 1'
#
loop_
_entity.id
_entity.type
_entity.pdbx_description
1 polymer ?
#
loop_
_entity_poly.entity_id
_entity_poly.type
_entity_poly.pdbx_seq_one_letter_code
_entity_poly.pdbx_strand_id
1 'polypeptide(L)'
;DLPDNQKACPCCRGQMHRMGETVTEQLHIEVKAKVLQNVRFKYACRHCDRTGINVPVVTAPMPTQPLPGSVATASTLAFALVHKYVDGMPLYRLAQAFERAGVPVSRGALGHWVIGSSEKHLHRIYDALKLRLRSQPLIHGDETTVQVLKEKDKAATSTSYMWAYRSGKDSHEPIVLLDYQPGRGQIHPQAFLGDYRGIVMSDGYTAW
;
A
#
# COMPACT_ATOMS: atom_id res chain seq x y z
N ASP A 1 -4.18 -34.24 -26.19
CA ASP A 1 -4.20 -35.23 -27.30
C ASP A 1 -5.11 -36.40 -26.97
N LEU A 2 -5.71 -36.99 -28.00
CA LEU A 2 -6.48 -38.25 -27.84
C LEU A 2 -5.55 -39.39 -27.42
N PRO A 3 -5.96 -40.26 -26.49
CA PRO A 3 -5.23 -41.49 -26.20
C PRO A 3 -5.09 -42.36 -27.43
N ASP A 4 -4.03 -43.17 -27.55
CA ASP A 4 -3.75 -43.95 -28.74
C ASP A 4 -4.86 -44.95 -29.10
N ASN A 5 -5.55 -45.50 -28.10
CA ASN A 5 -6.71 -46.38 -28.28
C ASN A 5 -7.95 -45.66 -28.87
N GLN A 6 -7.97 -44.33 -28.89
CA GLN A 6 -9.07 -43.55 -29.46
C GLN A 6 -8.70 -42.89 -30.79
N LYS A 7 -7.47 -43.10 -31.29
CA LYS A 7 -7.03 -42.59 -32.60
C LYS A 7 -7.40 -43.49 -33.79
N ALA A 8 -8.20 -44.50 -33.56
CA ALA A 8 -8.73 -45.34 -34.62
C ALA A 8 -10.04 -44.78 -35.18
N CYS A 9 -10.15 -44.65 -36.49
CA CYS A 9 -11.35 -44.19 -37.17
C CYS A 9 -12.56 -45.10 -36.85
N PRO A 10 -13.69 -44.57 -36.39
CA PRO A 10 -14.85 -45.36 -36.04
C PRO A 10 -15.50 -46.04 -37.25
N CYS A 11 -15.28 -45.56 -38.50
CA CYS A 11 -15.84 -46.09 -39.71
C CYS A 11 -14.97 -47.20 -40.32
N CYS A 12 -13.68 -46.94 -40.54
CA CYS A 12 -12.80 -47.85 -41.27
C CYS A 12 -11.67 -48.45 -40.42
N ARG A 13 -11.56 -48.06 -39.12
CA ARG A 13 -10.50 -48.44 -38.20
C ARG A 13 -9.08 -48.02 -38.61
N GLY A 14 -8.94 -47.22 -39.65
CA GLY A 14 -7.68 -46.63 -40.05
C GLY A 14 -7.19 -45.62 -39.00
N GLN A 15 -5.89 -45.36 -38.97
CA GLN A 15 -5.29 -44.40 -38.03
C GLN A 15 -5.69 -42.97 -38.39
N MET A 16 -6.27 -42.23 -37.45
CA MET A 16 -6.59 -40.79 -37.60
C MET A 16 -5.36 -39.96 -37.46
N HIS A 17 -5.23 -38.88 -38.25
CA HIS A 17 -4.21 -37.86 -38.12
C HIS A 17 -4.81 -36.58 -37.55
N ARG A 18 -3.99 -35.78 -36.87
CA ARG A 18 -4.39 -34.47 -36.36
C ARG A 18 -4.63 -33.51 -37.54
N MET A 19 -5.84 -32.96 -37.65
CA MET A 19 -6.20 -32.03 -38.74
C MET A 19 -6.41 -30.59 -38.26
N GLY A 20 -6.40 -30.35 -36.95
CA GLY A 20 -6.59 -29.04 -36.42
C GLY A 20 -6.61 -29.04 -34.87
N GLU A 21 -6.85 -27.87 -34.28
CA GLU A 21 -6.99 -27.71 -32.86
C GLU A 21 -8.10 -26.70 -32.53
N THR A 22 -8.75 -26.91 -31.41
CA THR A 22 -9.67 -25.95 -30.82
C THR A 22 -8.97 -25.38 -29.56
N VAL A 23 -8.83 -24.07 -29.51
CA VAL A 23 -8.22 -23.36 -28.36
C VAL A 23 -9.34 -22.86 -27.48
N THR A 24 -9.22 -23.15 -26.17
CA THR A 24 -10.07 -22.59 -25.12
C THR A 24 -9.19 -21.89 -24.07
N GLU A 25 -9.60 -20.74 -23.62
CA GLU A 25 -8.89 -19.97 -22.60
C GLU A 25 -9.64 -20.05 -21.28
N GLN A 26 -8.88 -20.19 -20.19
CA GLN A 26 -9.41 -20.19 -18.81
C GLN A 26 -8.59 -19.23 -17.97
N LEU A 27 -9.28 -18.41 -17.15
CA LEU A 27 -8.61 -17.57 -16.18
C LEU A 27 -8.14 -18.43 -15.00
N HIS A 28 -6.83 -18.39 -14.73
CA HIS A 28 -6.21 -19.02 -13.57
C HIS A 28 -5.54 -17.94 -12.72
N ILE A 29 -5.83 -17.94 -11.40
CA ILE A 29 -5.23 -17.00 -10.45
C ILE A 29 -4.39 -17.80 -9.46
N GLU A 30 -3.10 -17.46 -9.37
CA GLU A 30 -2.19 -18.02 -8.38
C GLU A 30 -1.61 -16.88 -7.53
N VAL A 31 -1.90 -16.87 -6.22
CA VAL A 31 -1.34 -15.91 -5.26
C VAL A 31 -0.38 -16.65 -4.33
N LYS A 32 0.91 -16.29 -4.38
CA LYS A 32 1.96 -16.90 -3.56
C LYS A 32 2.69 -15.87 -2.71
N ALA A 33 2.74 -16.10 -1.41
CA ALA A 33 3.69 -15.42 -0.53
C ALA A 33 5.06 -16.15 -0.58
N LYS A 34 6.15 -15.37 -0.59
CA LYS A 34 7.52 -15.91 -0.56
C LYS A 34 8.30 -15.29 0.58
N VAL A 35 9.08 -16.10 1.29
CA VAL A 35 10.04 -15.61 2.28
C VAL A 35 11.39 -15.43 1.59
N LEU A 36 11.91 -14.20 1.63
CA LEU A 36 13.24 -13.87 1.13
C LEU A 36 14.25 -14.01 2.27
N GLN A 37 15.22 -14.89 2.11
CA GLN A 37 16.30 -15.08 3.08
C GLN A 37 17.51 -14.22 2.67
N ASN A 38 17.85 -13.23 3.49
CA ASN A 38 19.04 -12.40 3.32
C ASN A 38 20.20 -13.01 4.09
N VAL A 39 21.14 -13.64 3.39
CA VAL A 39 22.35 -14.22 3.98
C VAL A 39 23.45 -13.16 4.01
N ARG A 40 23.96 -12.88 5.22
CA ARG A 40 25.01 -11.88 5.45
C ARG A 40 26.21 -12.55 6.07
N PHE A 41 27.34 -12.53 5.34
CA PHE A 41 28.59 -13.12 5.84
C PHE A 41 29.22 -12.24 6.91
N LYS A 42 29.83 -12.88 7.90
CA LYS A 42 30.62 -12.25 8.97
C LYS A 42 32.09 -12.52 8.71
N TYR A 43 32.92 -11.52 8.91
CA TYR A 43 34.35 -11.58 8.73
C TYR A 43 35.05 -11.23 10.02
N ALA A 44 36.10 -12.02 10.36
CA ALA A 44 36.96 -11.77 11.51
C ALA A 44 38.42 -11.94 11.10
N CYS A 45 39.32 -11.23 11.78
CA CYS A 45 40.76 -11.29 11.50
C CYS A 45 41.39 -12.44 12.28
N ARG A 46 41.90 -13.47 11.58
CA ARG A 46 42.58 -14.62 12.21
C ARG A 46 43.87 -14.24 12.96
N HIS A 47 44.54 -13.16 12.57
CA HIS A 47 45.75 -12.69 13.27
C HIS A 47 45.39 -12.15 14.63
N CYS A 48 44.42 -11.25 14.72
CA CYS A 48 43.95 -10.69 15.99
C CYS A 48 43.37 -11.77 16.92
N ASP A 49 42.66 -12.73 16.36
CA ASP A 49 42.10 -13.86 17.11
C ASP A 49 43.22 -14.70 17.81
N ARG A 50 44.33 -14.94 17.12
CA ARG A 50 45.50 -15.67 17.68
C ARG A 50 46.32 -14.85 18.69
N THR A 51 46.31 -13.52 18.58
CA THR A 51 47.08 -12.63 19.46
C THR A 51 46.30 -12.15 20.70
N GLY A 52 45.04 -12.59 20.89
CA GLY A 52 44.22 -12.24 22.04
C GLY A 52 43.76 -10.78 22.04
N ILE A 53 43.95 -10.07 20.91
CA ILE A 53 43.43 -8.71 20.73
C ILE A 53 41.92 -8.78 20.47
N ASN A 54 41.15 -7.83 21.01
CA ASN A 54 39.71 -7.77 20.76
C ASN A 54 39.42 -7.72 19.25
N VAL A 55 38.83 -8.82 18.71
CA VAL A 55 38.64 -9.02 17.27
C VAL A 55 37.35 -8.33 16.83
N PRO A 56 37.41 -7.27 16.02
CA PRO A 56 36.20 -6.70 15.45
C PRO A 56 35.61 -7.69 14.41
N VAL A 57 34.38 -8.16 14.69
CA VAL A 57 33.61 -8.94 13.71
C VAL A 57 32.84 -7.97 12.82
N VAL A 58 33.16 -7.96 11.54
CA VAL A 58 32.50 -7.14 10.53
C VAL A 58 31.44 -8.00 9.83
N THR A 59 30.20 -7.55 9.85
CA THR A 59 29.09 -8.21 9.13
C THR A 59 28.79 -7.42 7.86
N ALA A 60 28.58 -8.11 6.75
CA ALA A 60 28.15 -7.48 5.49
C ALA A 60 26.89 -6.62 5.71
N PRO A 61 26.78 -5.45 5.06
CA PRO A 61 25.65 -4.54 5.28
C PRO A 61 24.32 -5.21 4.90
N MET A 62 23.25 -4.82 5.58
CA MET A 62 21.91 -5.25 5.22
C MET A 62 21.46 -4.49 3.97
N PRO A 63 20.79 -5.14 3.00
CA PRO A 63 20.11 -4.42 1.93
C PRO A 63 19.15 -3.37 2.48
N THR A 64 19.01 -2.25 1.79
CA THR A 64 18.11 -1.17 2.18
C THR A 64 16.68 -1.67 2.30
N GLN A 65 16.08 -1.46 3.46
CA GLN A 65 14.69 -1.85 3.74
C GLN A 65 13.82 -0.58 3.81
N PRO A 66 12.60 -0.62 3.24
CA PRO A 66 11.68 0.52 3.34
C PRO A 66 11.35 0.87 4.80
N LEU A 67 11.17 -0.16 5.63
CA LEU A 67 11.00 -0.02 7.07
C LEU A 67 12.11 -0.82 7.78
N PRO A 68 13.17 -0.17 8.26
CA PRO A 68 14.26 -0.84 8.96
C PRO A 68 13.75 -1.65 10.15
N GLY A 69 14.24 -2.89 10.27
CA GLY A 69 13.80 -3.82 11.31
C GLY A 69 12.47 -4.53 11.06
N SER A 70 11.81 -4.24 9.93
CA SER A 70 10.61 -4.96 9.50
C SER A 70 10.95 -6.16 8.62
N VAL A 71 10.13 -7.20 8.68
CA VAL A 71 10.19 -8.33 7.74
C VAL A 71 9.53 -8.02 6.38
N ALA A 72 8.83 -6.90 6.28
CA ALA A 72 8.11 -6.53 5.07
C ALA A 72 9.05 -5.94 4.01
N THR A 73 8.99 -6.50 2.81
CA THR A 73 9.57 -5.90 1.61
C THR A 73 8.69 -4.77 1.09
N ALA A 74 9.17 -3.98 0.14
CA ALA A 74 8.38 -2.94 -0.51
C ALA A 74 7.08 -3.50 -1.13
N SER A 75 7.14 -4.68 -1.77
CA SER A 75 5.96 -5.34 -2.35
C SER A 75 4.96 -5.78 -1.29
N THR A 76 5.42 -6.27 -0.12
CA THR A 76 4.55 -6.64 1.00
C THR A 76 3.85 -5.41 1.59
N LEU A 77 4.57 -4.29 1.73
CA LEU A 77 3.97 -3.02 2.19
C LEU A 77 2.92 -2.52 1.20
N ALA A 78 3.24 -2.52 -0.10
CA ALA A 78 2.30 -2.13 -1.16
C ALA A 78 1.04 -3.01 -1.14
N PHE A 79 1.21 -4.33 -1.02
CA PHE A 79 0.10 -5.28 -0.90
C PHE A 79 -0.81 -4.93 0.29
N ALA A 80 -0.23 -4.70 1.48
CA ALA A 80 -0.99 -4.37 2.67
C ALA A 80 -1.74 -3.03 2.53
N LEU A 81 -1.10 -2.02 1.94
CA LEU A 81 -1.70 -0.70 1.72
C LEU A 81 -2.84 -0.73 0.70
N VAL A 82 -2.66 -1.44 -0.43
CA VAL A 82 -3.71 -1.59 -1.45
C VAL A 82 -4.93 -2.29 -0.85
N HIS A 83 -4.74 -3.43 -0.19
CA HIS A 83 -5.86 -4.14 0.43
C HIS A 83 -6.56 -3.33 1.51
N LYS A 84 -5.81 -2.52 2.27
CA LYS A 84 -6.39 -1.67 3.32
C LYS A 84 -7.19 -0.50 2.75
N TYR A 85 -6.68 0.21 1.75
CA TYR A 85 -7.21 1.49 1.32
C TYR A 85 -7.94 1.47 -0.03
N VAL A 86 -7.56 0.58 -0.94
CA VAL A 86 -8.25 0.42 -2.22
C VAL A 86 -9.37 -0.61 -2.09
N ASP A 87 -9.07 -1.77 -1.49
CA ASP A 87 -10.05 -2.85 -1.34
C ASP A 87 -10.91 -2.72 -0.06
N GLY A 88 -10.63 -1.72 0.79
CA GLY A 88 -11.37 -1.47 2.03
C GLY A 88 -11.24 -2.57 3.09
N MET A 89 -10.22 -3.44 2.99
CA MET A 89 -10.08 -4.59 3.88
C MET A 89 -9.60 -4.18 5.29
N PRO A 90 -10.32 -4.53 6.36
CA PRO A 90 -9.85 -4.31 7.71
C PRO A 90 -8.57 -5.11 8.01
N LEU A 91 -7.64 -4.53 8.79
CA LEU A 91 -6.35 -5.17 9.09
C LEU A 91 -6.48 -6.55 9.73
N TYR A 92 -7.55 -6.81 10.51
CA TYR A 92 -7.77 -8.15 11.10
C TYR A 92 -8.08 -9.20 10.03
N ARG A 93 -8.86 -8.85 8.98
CA ARG A 93 -9.12 -9.77 7.85
C ARG A 93 -7.88 -9.97 7.00
N LEU A 94 -7.07 -8.93 6.84
CA LEU A 94 -5.81 -9.05 6.14
C LEU A 94 -4.83 -9.96 6.90
N ALA A 95 -4.76 -9.87 8.25
CA ALA A 95 -3.98 -10.80 9.07
C ALA A 95 -4.42 -12.26 8.87
N GLN A 96 -5.74 -12.50 8.86
CA GLN A 96 -6.30 -13.83 8.58
C GLN A 96 -5.98 -14.32 7.15
N ALA A 97 -5.92 -13.40 6.16
CA ALA A 97 -5.54 -13.75 4.80
C ALA A 97 -4.06 -14.18 4.72
N PHE A 98 -3.16 -13.48 5.41
CA PHE A 98 -1.75 -13.88 5.54
C PHE A 98 -1.60 -15.24 6.23
N GLU A 99 -2.35 -15.47 7.30
CA GLU A 99 -2.34 -16.75 8.01
C GLU A 99 -2.76 -17.93 7.12
N ARG A 100 -3.85 -17.77 6.34
CA ARG A 100 -4.28 -18.76 5.33
C ARG A 100 -3.25 -19.00 4.23
N ALA A 101 -2.44 -17.99 3.91
CA ALA A 101 -1.33 -18.11 2.96
C ALA A 101 -0.05 -18.72 3.58
N GLY A 102 -0.11 -19.20 4.85
CA GLY A 102 1.00 -19.81 5.55
C GLY A 102 2.05 -18.83 6.08
N VAL A 103 1.78 -17.53 6.07
CA VAL A 103 2.70 -16.49 6.57
C VAL A 103 1.99 -15.66 7.65
N PRO A 104 1.96 -16.11 8.90
CA PRO A 104 1.24 -15.42 9.97
C PRO A 104 1.85 -14.03 10.24
N VAL A 105 1.04 -12.99 10.07
CA VAL A 105 1.38 -11.59 10.36
C VAL A 105 0.36 -11.04 11.34
N SER A 106 0.83 -10.50 12.47
CA SER A 106 -0.07 -9.94 13.46
C SER A 106 -0.73 -8.63 12.98
N ARG A 107 -1.95 -8.36 13.48
CA ARG A 107 -2.63 -7.09 13.23
C ARG A 107 -1.79 -5.88 13.66
N GLY A 108 -1.02 -6.01 14.77
CA GLY A 108 -0.11 -4.96 15.24
C GLY A 108 1.02 -4.69 14.24
N ALA A 109 1.62 -5.73 13.67
CA ALA A 109 2.64 -5.57 12.63
C ALA A 109 2.09 -4.88 11.38
N LEU A 110 0.89 -5.26 10.93
CA LEU A 110 0.22 -4.59 9.80
C LEU A 110 -0.06 -3.11 10.10
N GLY A 111 -0.51 -2.79 11.31
CA GLY A 111 -0.69 -1.40 11.74
C GLY A 111 0.61 -0.60 11.72
N HIS A 112 1.69 -1.19 12.23
CA HIS A 112 3.02 -0.59 12.17
C HIS A 112 3.52 -0.36 10.73
N TRP A 113 3.26 -1.32 9.83
CA TRP A 113 3.62 -1.16 8.42
C TRP A 113 2.88 -0.01 7.75
N VAL A 114 1.58 0.12 8.02
CA VAL A 114 0.75 1.21 7.47
C VAL A 114 1.24 2.56 7.98
N ILE A 115 1.39 2.73 9.30
CA ILE A 115 1.85 3.97 9.92
C ILE A 115 3.26 4.32 9.46
N GLY A 116 4.20 3.38 9.56
CA GLY A 116 5.59 3.61 9.17
C GLY A 116 5.76 3.91 7.68
N SER A 117 4.95 3.31 6.80
CA SER A 117 4.95 3.65 5.37
C SER A 117 4.45 5.07 5.13
N SER A 118 3.41 5.49 5.85
CA SER A 118 2.89 6.86 5.79
C SER A 118 3.96 7.87 6.23
N GLU A 119 4.52 7.69 7.43
CA GLU A 119 5.46 8.63 8.05
C GLU A 119 6.80 8.72 7.30
N LYS A 120 7.31 7.62 6.73
CA LYS A 120 8.64 7.61 6.11
C LYS A 120 8.62 7.87 4.61
N HIS A 121 7.51 7.58 3.93
CA HIS A 121 7.46 7.59 2.47
C HIS A 121 6.29 8.35 1.89
N LEU A 122 5.04 8.02 2.29
CA LEU A 122 3.86 8.52 1.60
C LEU A 122 3.57 10.00 1.85
N HIS A 123 3.94 10.53 3.01
CA HIS A 123 3.78 11.97 3.31
C HIS A 123 4.44 12.86 2.27
N ARG A 124 5.61 12.47 1.73
CA ARG A 124 6.31 13.22 0.68
C ARG A 124 5.50 13.30 -0.62
N ILE A 125 4.79 12.21 -0.94
CA ILE A 125 3.89 12.18 -2.11
C ILE A 125 2.68 13.07 -1.83
N TYR A 126 2.11 12.96 -0.63
CA TYR A 126 1.00 13.81 -0.20
C TYR A 126 1.36 15.29 -0.28
N ASP A 127 2.51 15.69 0.23
CA ASP A 127 2.98 17.07 0.20
C ASP A 127 3.20 17.57 -1.24
N ALA A 128 3.79 16.75 -2.09
CA ALA A 128 3.96 17.07 -3.52
C ALA A 128 2.61 17.23 -4.22
N LEU A 129 1.64 16.34 -3.98
CA LEU A 129 0.29 16.45 -4.52
C LEU A 129 -0.46 17.67 -3.98
N LYS A 130 -0.25 18.02 -2.70
CA LYS A 130 -0.82 19.25 -2.10
C LYS A 130 -0.30 20.51 -2.81
N LEU A 131 1.00 20.59 -3.05
CA LEU A 131 1.60 21.69 -3.80
C LEU A 131 1.02 21.75 -5.23
N ARG A 132 0.90 20.61 -5.89
CA ARG A 132 0.34 20.51 -7.25
C ARG A 132 -1.13 20.90 -7.27
N LEU A 133 -1.92 20.48 -6.29
CA LEU A 133 -3.33 20.88 -6.16
C LEU A 133 -3.45 22.40 -5.96
N ARG A 134 -2.61 23.00 -5.12
CA ARG A 134 -2.60 24.44 -4.86
C ARG A 134 -2.08 25.29 -6.04
N SER A 135 -1.46 24.69 -7.05
CA SER A 135 -1.11 25.37 -8.30
C SER A 135 -2.25 25.39 -9.33
N GLN A 136 -3.37 24.70 -9.07
CA GLN A 136 -4.53 24.65 -9.95
C GLN A 136 -5.40 25.90 -9.82
N PRO A 137 -6.10 26.33 -10.85
CA PRO A 137 -6.94 27.54 -10.80
C PRO A 137 -8.21 27.35 -9.94
N LEU A 138 -8.68 26.11 -9.78
CA LEU A 138 -9.91 25.79 -9.07
C LEU A 138 -9.70 24.58 -8.17
N ILE A 139 -10.08 24.71 -6.90
CA ILE A 139 -10.15 23.64 -5.91
C ILE A 139 -11.59 23.54 -5.42
N HIS A 140 -12.14 22.34 -5.41
CA HIS A 140 -13.37 22.04 -4.68
C HIS A 140 -13.01 21.59 -3.27
N GLY A 141 -13.72 22.11 -2.29
CA GLY A 141 -13.58 21.76 -0.90
C GLY A 141 -14.91 21.31 -0.29
N ASP A 142 -14.85 20.28 0.53
CA ASP A 142 -15.97 19.75 1.29
C ASP A 142 -15.44 19.08 2.57
N GLU A 143 -16.27 18.90 3.59
CA GLU A 143 -15.89 18.16 4.78
C GLU A 143 -16.99 17.19 5.22
N THR A 144 -16.57 16.06 5.76
CA THR A 144 -17.47 15.05 6.31
C THR A 144 -17.06 14.66 7.73
N THR A 145 -18.02 14.27 8.52
CA THR A 145 -17.77 13.83 9.89
C THR A 145 -17.04 12.48 9.90
N VAL A 146 -16.12 12.33 10.85
CA VAL A 146 -15.45 11.06 11.15
C VAL A 146 -15.37 10.87 12.65
N GLN A 147 -15.62 9.65 13.13
CA GLN A 147 -15.47 9.31 14.54
C GLN A 147 -14.11 8.65 14.80
N VAL A 148 -13.34 9.22 15.73
CA VAL A 148 -12.06 8.67 16.17
C VAL A 148 -12.16 8.30 17.64
N LEU A 149 -12.24 7.00 17.93
CA LEU A 149 -12.50 6.48 19.28
C LEU A 149 -11.38 6.76 20.30
N LYS A 150 -10.14 6.91 19.84
CA LYS A 150 -8.97 7.12 20.70
C LYS A 150 -8.18 8.34 20.25
N GLU A 151 -8.85 9.47 20.15
CA GLU A 151 -8.19 10.74 19.90
C GLU A 151 -7.68 11.33 21.22
N LYS A 152 -6.44 11.82 21.19
CA LYS A 152 -5.84 12.41 22.39
C LYS A 152 -6.68 13.61 22.87
N ASP A 153 -6.92 13.67 24.18
CA ASP A 153 -7.63 14.76 24.85
C ASP A 153 -9.09 14.98 24.41
N LYS A 154 -9.71 13.94 23.80
CA LYS A 154 -11.11 13.97 23.38
C LYS A 154 -11.90 12.76 23.86
N ALA A 155 -13.18 12.96 24.10
CA ALA A 155 -14.11 11.85 24.35
C ALA A 155 -14.34 11.02 23.08
N ALA A 156 -14.56 9.71 23.24
CA ALA A 156 -14.83 8.80 22.11
C ALA A 156 -16.10 9.17 21.31
N THR A 157 -16.99 9.97 21.89
CA THR A 157 -18.21 10.50 21.25
C THR A 157 -17.99 11.80 20.49
N SER A 158 -16.77 12.38 20.57
CA SER A 158 -16.46 13.63 19.88
C SER A 158 -16.44 13.42 18.36
N THR A 159 -16.93 14.44 17.64
CA THR A 159 -16.90 14.46 16.18
C THR A 159 -15.62 15.11 15.70
N SER A 160 -14.89 14.42 14.84
CA SER A 160 -13.78 14.93 14.06
C SER A 160 -14.17 14.99 12.59
N TYR A 161 -13.32 15.57 11.73
CA TYR A 161 -13.68 15.82 10.34
C TYR A 161 -12.60 15.35 9.38
N MET A 162 -13.05 14.86 8.24
CA MET A 162 -12.22 14.62 7.09
C MET A 162 -12.53 15.72 6.06
N TRP A 163 -11.57 16.57 5.80
CA TRP A 163 -11.63 17.62 4.80
C TRP A 163 -11.17 17.05 3.48
N ALA A 164 -11.98 17.20 2.45
CA ALA A 164 -11.68 16.72 1.10
C ALA A 164 -11.37 17.91 0.20
N TYR A 165 -10.28 17.84 -0.51
CA TYR A 165 -9.86 18.85 -1.50
C TYR A 165 -9.64 18.15 -2.83
N ARG A 166 -10.23 18.69 -3.90
CA ARG A 166 -10.05 18.11 -5.24
C ARG A 166 -9.84 19.21 -6.29
N SER A 167 -9.11 18.87 -7.33
CA SER A 167 -8.98 19.71 -8.52
C SER A 167 -10.31 19.87 -9.25
N GLY A 168 -10.42 20.91 -10.06
CA GLY A 168 -11.58 21.12 -10.94
C GLY A 168 -11.81 19.95 -11.89
N LYS A 169 -13.06 19.80 -12.38
CA LYS A 169 -13.46 18.69 -13.26
C LYS A 169 -12.62 18.64 -14.55
N ASP A 170 -12.25 19.80 -15.07
CA ASP A 170 -11.53 19.93 -16.34
C ASP A 170 -10.00 19.97 -16.16
N SER A 171 -9.52 19.63 -14.97
CA SER A 171 -8.08 19.54 -14.70
C SER A 171 -7.45 18.38 -15.48
N HIS A 172 -6.36 18.64 -16.18
CA HIS A 172 -5.52 17.62 -16.82
C HIS A 172 -4.81 16.70 -15.79
N GLU A 173 -4.71 17.16 -14.55
CA GLU A 173 -4.10 16.44 -13.44
C GLU A 173 -5.14 16.29 -12.32
N PRO A 174 -6.01 15.27 -12.35
CA PRO A 174 -7.01 15.06 -11.32
C PRO A 174 -6.33 14.65 -10.00
N ILE A 175 -6.50 15.48 -8.97
CA ILE A 175 -5.97 15.25 -7.62
C ILE A 175 -7.12 15.31 -6.64
N VAL A 176 -7.15 14.34 -5.71
CA VAL A 176 -8.03 14.34 -4.55
C VAL A 176 -7.17 14.09 -3.31
N LEU A 177 -7.29 14.99 -2.34
CA LEU A 177 -6.60 14.87 -1.05
C LEU A 177 -7.60 14.91 0.09
N LEU A 178 -7.33 14.11 1.09
CA LEU A 178 -8.08 14.06 2.33
C LEU A 178 -7.20 14.55 3.47
N ASP A 179 -7.71 15.45 4.29
CA ASP A 179 -7.01 16.02 5.43
C ASP A 179 -7.83 15.79 6.70
N TYR A 180 -7.30 15.00 7.63
CA TYR A 180 -7.95 14.75 8.91
C TYR A 180 -7.74 15.92 9.85
N GLN A 181 -8.83 16.42 10.45
CA GLN A 181 -8.78 17.49 11.42
C GLN A 181 -9.69 17.20 12.61
N PRO A 182 -9.29 17.64 13.83
CA PRO A 182 -10.08 17.41 15.02
C PRO A 182 -11.33 18.27 15.12
N GLY A 183 -11.57 19.20 14.20
CA GLY A 183 -12.69 20.12 14.21
C GLY A 183 -13.11 20.62 12.85
N ARG A 184 -14.16 21.44 12.87
CA ARG A 184 -14.79 22.04 11.68
C ARG A 184 -14.49 23.55 11.55
N GLY A 185 -13.43 24.03 12.20
CA GLY A 185 -13.11 25.46 12.20
C GLY A 185 -12.39 25.91 10.94
N GLN A 186 -12.54 27.18 10.59
CA GLN A 186 -11.93 27.87 9.45
C GLN A 186 -10.39 27.74 9.42
N ILE A 187 -9.77 27.61 10.58
CA ILE A 187 -8.31 27.44 10.70
C ILE A 187 -7.77 26.25 9.88
N HIS A 188 -8.58 25.20 9.69
CA HIS A 188 -8.16 23.98 8.99
C HIS A 188 -8.04 24.20 7.48
N PRO A 189 -9.07 24.67 6.76
CA PRO A 189 -8.93 24.97 5.34
C PRO A 189 -7.95 26.11 5.08
N GLN A 190 -7.85 27.11 5.97
CA GLN A 190 -6.82 28.13 5.85
C GLN A 190 -5.40 27.57 5.94
N ALA A 191 -5.13 26.65 6.87
CA ALA A 191 -3.84 25.99 6.99
C ALA A 191 -3.53 25.07 5.81
N PHE A 192 -4.56 24.43 5.24
CA PHE A 192 -4.38 23.59 4.05
C PHE A 192 -4.09 24.43 2.80
N LEU A 193 -4.89 25.47 2.57
CA LEU A 193 -4.79 26.31 1.38
C LEU A 193 -3.59 27.28 1.45
N GLY A 194 -3.25 27.79 2.64
CA GLY A 194 -2.15 28.71 2.83
C GLY A 194 -2.28 29.97 1.96
N ASP A 195 -1.31 30.22 1.10
CA ASP A 195 -1.26 31.35 0.17
C ASP A 195 -1.94 31.12 -1.17
N TYR A 196 -2.83 30.12 -1.28
CA TYR A 196 -3.58 29.84 -2.50
C TYR A 196 -4.31 31.06 -3.03
N ARG A 197 -4.24 31.31 -4.36
CA ARG A 197 -4.79 32.49 -5.03
C ARG A 197 -5.90 32.18 -6.03
N GLY A 198 -6.21 30.88 -6.20
CA GLY A 198 -7.26 30.45 -7.12
C GLY A 198 -8.66 30.53 -6.51
N ILE A 199 -9.59 29.89 -7.17
CA ILE A 199 -11.00 29.81 -6.75
C ILE A 199 -11.21 28.58 -5.89
N VAL A 200 -11.85 28.75 -4.74
CA VAL A 200 -12.34 27.64 -3.92
C VAL A 200 -13.85 27.55 -4.10
N MET A 201 -14.34 26.38 -4.48
CA MET A 201 -15.76 26.08 -4.58
C MET A 201 -16.17 25.13 -3.45
N SER A 202 -17.10 25.55 -2.62
CA SER A 202 -17.63 24.78 -1.49
C SER A 202 -19.16 24.86 -1.43
N ASP A 203 -19.77 24.21 -0.46
CA ASP A 203 -21.20 24.25 -0.17
C ASP A 203 -21.67 25.56 0.51
N GLY A 204 -20.77 26.51 0.72
CA GLY A 204 -21.08 27.79 1.39
C GLY A 204 -21.05 27.71 2.93
N TYR A 205 -20.50 26.65 3.50
CA TYR A 205 -20.25 26.61 4.94
C TYR A 205 -19.23 27.70 5.35
N THR A 206 -19.48 28.37 6.46
CA THR A 206 -18.74 29.56 6.91
C THR A 206 -17.24 29.36 7.20
N ALA A 207 -16.75 28.13 7.25
CA ALA A 207 -15.34 27.83 7.43
C ALA A 207 -14.51 27.98 6.15
N TRP A 208 -15.13 28.07 4.98
CA TRP A 208 -14.49 28.18 3.69
C TRP A 208 -14.19 29.64 3.27
#